data_e3b285f7ee28a4234cbff73cec817dec
#
_entry.id   e3b285f7ee28a4234cbff73cec817dec
#
_cell.length_a   1.000
_cell.length_b   1.000
_cell.length_c   1.000
_cell.angle_alpha   90.00
_cell.angle_beta   90.00
_cell.angle_gamma   90.00
#
_symmetry.space_group_name_H-M   'P 1'
#
loop_
_entity.id
_entity.type
_entity.pdbx_description
1 polymer ?
#
loop_
_entity_poly.entity_id
_entity_poly.type
_entity_poly.pdbx_seq_one_letter_code
_entity_poly.pdbx_strand_id
1 'polypeptide(L)'
;MPHTLNSPDKMKGLWFLLALVAVAKAEKSFTGDQVIRVDVQSEEQLKLLQILESEEKWNLDFWLHPVSTELPVDVLVPHTHLTAVKEYLQAHNIPFTVMIDNLQELLDQEKAEMKENQLRERSTRSFNFGAYHRLETIYSWMDTFVAQHSNLVTKLDIGRSYENRPMYVLKFSTGGTKRPAIWIDLGIHSREWVSQATGVWTANKIATDYGTDASLTSLLNTMDIYMLIVANPDGYVVTHTNXXXXXXXXXXXXXXXXXXXXXXXXXQKRH
;
A
#
# COMPACT_ATOMS: atom_id res chain seq x y z
N MET A 1 -59.15 49.28 -34.22
CA MET A 1 -59.22 49.65 -32.82
C MET A 1 -59.18 48.40 -31.96
N PRO A 2 -58.55 48.50 -30.95
CA PRO A 2 -57.20 48.17 -30.57
C PRO A 2 -57.19 47.41 -29.29
N HIS A 3 -56.11 47.31 -28.83
CA HIS A 3 -55.52 47.09 -27.50
C HIS A 3 -54.88 45.73 -27.25
N THR A 4 -53.68 45.80 -27.59
CA THR A 4 -52.65 44.95 -27.02
C THR A 4 -52.25 45.45 -25.66
N LEU A 5 -52.12 44.58 -24.73
CA LEU A 5 -51.31 44.83 -23.56
C LEU A 5 -50.47 43.55 -23.27
N ASN A 6 -49.29 43.63 -23.76
CA ASN A 6 -48.28 42.71 -23.38
C ASN A 6 -47.73 43.01 -21.98
N SER A 7 -47.97 42.14 -21.05
CA SER A 7 -47.25 42.13 -19.78
C SER A 7 -46.05 41.22 -19.89
N PRO A 8 -44.85 41.69 -19.64
CA PRO A 8 -43.71 40.78 -19.61
C PRO A 8 -43.76 39.97 -18.32
N ASP A 9 -44.01 38.70 -18.49
CA ASP A 9 -43.85 37.74 -17.41
C ASP A 9 -42.41 37.79 -16.90
N LYS A 10 -42.29 38.22 -15.67
CA LYS A 10 -41.04 38.14 -14.94
C LYS A 10 -40.72 36.66 -14.68
N MET A 11 -39.92 36.07 -15.55
CA MET A 11 -39.29 34.80 -15.25
C MET A 11 -38.37 34.99 -14.06
N LYS A 12 -38.85 34.64 -12.90
CA LYS A 12 -38.01 34.48 -11.71
C LYS A 12 -37.14 33.29 -11.98
N GLY A 13 -35.92 33.55 -12.43
CA GLY A 13 -34.90 32.54 -12.52
C GLY A 13 -34.62 31.98 -11.12
N LEU A 14 -35.08 30.76 -10.90
CA LEU A 14 -34.77 30.05 -9.68
C LEU A 14 -33.29 29.62 -9.79
N TRP A 15 -32.41 30.41 -9.20
CA TRP A 15 -31.02 30.04 -9.05
C TRP A 15 -30.98 28.93 -7.99
N PHE A 16 -31.01 27.70 -8.44
CA PHE A 16 -30.59 26.58 -7.59
C PHE A 16 -29.10 26.77 -7.34
N LEU A 17 -28.76 27.36 -6.20
CA LEU A 17 -27.43 27.19 -5.64
C LEU A 17 -27.28 25.71 -5.29
N LEU A 18 -26.72 24.96 -6.20
CA LEU A 18 -26.15 23.66 -5.88
C LEU A 18 -24.92 23.95 -4.99
N ALA A 19 -25.16 24.01 -3.71
CA ALA A 19 -24.07 23.90 -2.74
C ALA A 19 -23.52 22.48 -2.90
N LEU A 20 -22.47 22.34 -3.70
CA LEU A 20 -21.60 21.19 -3.65
C LEU A 20 -20.97 21.21 -2.26
N VAL A 21 -21.61 20.53 -1.32
CA VAL A 21 -20.96 20.20 -0.07
C VAL A 21 -19.92 19.15 -0.45
N ALA A 22 -18.72 19.60 -0.76
CA ALA A 22 -17.56 18.74 -0.75
C ALA A 22 -17.44 18.28 0.70
N VAL A 23 -17.95 17.08 1.00
CA VAL A 23 -17.65 16.41 2.24
C VAL A 23 -16.17 16.08 2.14
N ALA A 24 -15.32 17.01 2.54
CA ALA A 24 -13.94 16.72 2.82
C ALA A 24 -13.97 15.65 3.90
N LYS A 25 -13.70 14.42 3.52
CA LYS A 25 -13.43 13.36 4.50
C LYS A 25 -12.27 13.88 5.34
N ALA A 26 -12.56 14.28 6.56
CA ALA A 26 -11.52 14.71 7.49
C ALA A 26 -10.52 13.55 7.59
N GLU A 27 -9.27 13.84 7.30
CA GLU A 27 -8.18 12.88 7.47
C GLU A 27 -8.15 12.46 8.95
N LYS A 28 -8.14 11.16 9.22
CA LYS A 28 -8.08 10.65 10.60
C LYS A 28 -6.77 11.14 11.23
N SER A 29 -6.89 11.77 12.40
CA SER A 29 -5.72 12.18 13.18
C SER A 29 -5.32 11.05 14.12
N PHE A 30 -4.02 10.81 14.22
CA PHE A 30 -3.41 9.86 15.14
C PHE A 30 -2.61 10.57 16.23
N THR A 31 -2.94 11.84 16.48
CA THR A 31 -2.24 12.65 17.49
C THR A 31 -2.39 12.02 18.87
N GLY A 32 -1.25 11.63 19.46
CA GLY A 32 -1.20 10.97 20.77
C GLY A 32 -1.52 9.49 20.75
N ASP A 33 -1.89 8.91 19.59
CA ASP A 33 -2.05 7.46 19.47
C ASP A 33 -0.67 6.79 19.59
N GLN A 34 -0.58 5.70 20.36
CA GLN A 34 0.68 5.00 20.62
C GLN A 34 0.66 3.60 20.03
N VAL A 35 1.83 3.13 19.57
CA VAL A 35 2.02 1.71 19.27
C VAL A 35 2.76 1.08 20.44
N ILE A 36 2.12 0.06 21.00
CA ILE A 36 2.62 -0.66 22.18
C ILE A 36 3.04 -2.06 21.74
N ARG A 37 4.24 -2.47 22.08
CA ARG A 37 4.72 -3.84 21.93
C ARG A 37 4.50 -4.57 23.24
N VAL A 38 3.78 -5.68 23.17
CA VAL A 38 3.47 -6.53 24.33
C VAL A 38 4.26 -7.82 24.22
N ASP A 39 4.99 -8.16 25.29
CA ASP A 39 5.81 -9.38 25.36
C ASP A 39 5.01 -10.46 26.10
N VAL A 40 4.43 -11.36 25.35
CA VAL A 40 3.56 -12.42 25.86
C VAL A 40 4.42 -13.51 26.53
N GLN A 41 4.18 -13.79 27.82
CA GLN A 41 5.00 -14.69 28.62
C GLN A 41 4.28 -16.01 28.98
N SER A 42 2.98 -16.13 28.70
CA SER A 42 2.20 -17.33 29.02
C SER A 42 0.96 -17.46 28.13
N GLU A 43 0.45 -18.69 28.04
CA GLU A 43 -0.80 -18.98 27.33
C GLU A 43 -1.99 -18.24 27.94
N GLU A 44 -1.95 -17.99 29.24
CA GLU A 44 -2.99 -17.21 29.92
C GLU A 44 -2.97 -15.76 29.43
N GLN A 45 -1.79 -15.14 29.36
CA GLN A 45 -1.64 -13.77 28.84
C GLN A 45 -2.05 -13.71 27.37
N LEU A 46 -1.68 -14.73 26.57
CA LEU A 46 -2.09 -14.82 25.17
C LEU A 46 -3.62 -14.77 25.03
N LYS A 47 -4.32 -15.57 25.82
CA LYS A 47 -5.81 -15.57 25.84
C LYS A 47 -6.39 -14.23 26.23
N LEU A 48 -5.79 -13.55 27.22
CA LEU A 48 -6.23 -12.22 27.64
C LEU A 48 -6.08 -11.19 26.51
N LEU A 49 -5.00 -11.29 25.72
CA LEU A 49 -4.79 -10.40 24.57
C LEU A 49 -5.76 -10.73 23.43
N GLN A 50 -6.08 -12.00 23.20
CA GLN A 50 -7.11 -12.41 22.22
C GLN A 50 -8.49 -11.88 22.60
N ILE A 51 -8.81 -11.89 23.90
CA ILE A 51 -10.03 -11.27 24.40
C ILE A 51 -9.99 -9.76 24.14
N LEU A 52 -8.90 -9.11 24.50
CA LEU A 52 -8.72 -7.67 24.27
C LEU A 52 -8.86 -7.30 22.78
N GLU A 53 -8.32 -8.13 21.89
CA GLU A 53 -8.42 -7.96 20.44
C GLU A 53 -9.88 -8.04 19.95
N SER A 54 -10.67 -8.93 20.55
CA SER A 54 -12.09 -9.12 20.16
C SER A 54 -13.01 -7.99 20.64
N GLU A 55 -12.53 -7.12 21.55
CA GLU A 55 -13.33 -6.05 22.17
C GLU A 55 -13.36 -4.79 21.30
N GLU A 56 -14.33 -4.72 20.39
CA GLU A 56 -14.49 -3.58 19.45
C GLU A 56 -14.53 -2.21 20.11
N LYS A 57 -14.97 -2.13 21.36
CA LYS A 57 -15.12 -0.86 22.10
C LYS A 57 -13.81 -0.08 22.26
N TRP A 58 -12.67 -0.77 22.23
CA TRP A 58 -11.36 -0.15 22.39
C TRP A 58 -10.80 0.41 21.07
N ASN A 59 -11.37 -0.01 19.94
CA ASN A 59 -10.94 0.40 18.59
C ASN A 59 -9.42 0.23 18.39
N LEU A 60 -8.89 -0.91 18.88
CA LEU A 60 -7.47 -1.25 18.76
C LEU A 60 -7.17 -1.76 17.34
N ASP A 61 -5.96 -1.48 16.85
CA ASP A 61 -5.50 -2.02 15.57
C ASP A 61 -4.25 -2.87 15.83
N PHE A 62 -4.41 -4.18 15.75
CA PHE A 62 -3.30 -5.13 16.00
C PHE A 62 -2.46 -5.26 14.73
N TRP A 63 -1.22 -4.80 14.81
CA TRP A 63 -0.24 -4.90 13.73
C TRP A 63 0.43 -6.28 13.70
N LEU A 64 0.68 -6.83 14.90
CA LEU A 64 1.06 -8.23 15.08
C LEU A 64 0.06 -8.86 16.06
N HIS A 65 -0.67 -9.84 15.56
CA HIS A 65 -1.77 -10.47 16.30
C HIS A 65 -1.27 -11.41 17.41
N PRO A 66 -2.05 -11.60 18.48
CA PRO A 66 -1.69 -12.55 19.56
C PRO A 66 -1.92 -14.00 19.13
N VAL A 67 -0.95 -14.56 18.39
CA VAL A 67 -1.03 -15.93 17.83
C VAL A 67 -0.18 -16.94 18.58
N SER A 68 0.86 -16.50 19.28
CA SER A 68 1.73 -17.40 20.06
C SER A 68 2.47 -16.62 21.14
N THR A 69 3.03 -17.36 22.11
CA THR A 69 3.87 -16.78 23.17
C THR A 69 5.32 -16.53 22.70
N GLU A 70 5.67 -17.00 21.50
CA GLU A 70 7.03 -16.83 20.96
C GLU A 70 7.20 -15.52 20.18
N LEU A 71 6.09 -14.87 19.85
CA LEU A 71 6.08 -13.66 19.03
C LEU A 71 5.50 -12.49 19.83
N PRO A 72 6.08 -11.30 19.69
CA PRO A 72 5.49 -10.12 20.33
C PRO A 72 4.15 -9.75 19.69
N VAL A 73 3.34 -9.02 20.41
CA VAL A 73 2.07 -8.48 19.90
C VAL A 73 2.25 -6.96 19.78
N ASP A 74 2.07 -6.42 18.59
CA ASP A 74 2.15 -4.97 18.36
C ASP A 74 0.74 -4.45 18.13
N VAL A 75 0.35 -3.45 18.93
CA VAL A 75 -1.01 -2.90 18.88
C VAL A 75 -0.99 -1.38 18.90
N LEU A 76 -1.69 -0.78 17.94
CA LEU A 76 -1.98 0.66 17.93
C LEU A 76 -3.15 0.92 18.88
N VAL A 77 -2.92 1.75 19.86
CA VAL A 77 -3.89 2.13 20.89
C VAL A 77 -4.26 3.61 20.70
N PRO A 78 -5.54 3.92 20.43
CA PRO A 78 -5.96 5.30 20.32
C PRO A 78 -5.71 6.07 21.64
N HIS A 79 -5.35 7.34 21.52
CA HIS A 79 -5.08 8.22 22.65
C HIS A 79 -6.18 8.14 23.74
N THR A 80 -7.44 8.08 23.31
CA THR A 80 -8.59 8.05 24.20
C THR A 80 -8.65 6.79 25.09
N HIS A 81 -7.96 5.72 24.69
CA HIS A 81 -8.00 4.42 25.39
C HIS A 81 -6.65 4.03 26.01
N LEU A 82 -5.61 4.86 25.87
CA LEU A 82 -4.26 4.54 26.35
C LEU A 82 -4.20 4.18 27.81
N THR A 83 -4.80 5.00 28.66
CA THR A 83 -4.77 4.79 30.11
C THR A 83 -5.42 3.44 30.45
N ALA A 84 -6.63 3.21 29.94
CA ALA A 84 -7.39 2.01 30.24
C ALA A 84 -6.69 0.73 29.75
N VAL A 85 -6.10 0.79 28.54
CA VAL A 85 -5.37 -0.37 27.97
C VAL A 85 -4.09 -0.65 28.79
N LYS A 86 -3.35 0.39 29.15
CA LYS A 86 -2.13 0.22 29.97
C LYS A 86 -2.48 -0.32 31.36
N GLU A 87 -3.55 0.18 31.99
CA GLU A 87 -4.04 -0.35 33.27
C GLU A 87 -4.46 -1.83 33.14
N TYR A 88 -5.13 -2.18 32.06
CA TYR A 88 -5.51 -3.58 31.77
C TYR A 88 -4.27 -4.48 31.71
N LEU A 89 -3.25 -4.08 30.95
CA LEU A 89 -2.02 -4.86 30.80
C LEU A 89 -1.29 -4.99 32.15
N GLN A 90 -1.20 -3.90 32.92
CA GLN A 90 -0.57 -3.89 34.24
C GLN A 90 -1.33 -4.78 35.25
N ALA A 91 -2.65 -4.70 35.28
CA ALA A 91 -3.48 -5.50 36.17
C ALA A 91 -3.33 -7.02 35.96
N HIS A 92 -2.98 -7.40 34.73
CA HIS A 92 -2.76 -8.80 34.36
C HIS A 92 -1.28 -9.18 34.32
N ASN A 93 -0.39 -8.29 34.80
CA ASN A 93 1.06 -8.47 34.81
C ASN A 93 1.61 -8.80 33.41
N ILE A 94 1.05 -8.16 32.37
CA ILE A 94 1.49 -8.32 30.97
C ILE A 94 2.51 -7.24 30.66
N PRO A 95 3.80 -7.58 30.44
CA PRO A 95 4.81 -6.56 30.19
C PRO A 95 4.65 -5.96 28.78
N PHE A 96 4.93 -4.67 28.69
CA PHE A 96 4.84 -3.95 27.41
C PHE A 96 5.85 -2.81 27.36
N THR A 97 6.18 -2.40 26.14
CA THR A 97 7.00 -1.21 25.86
C THR A 97 6.27 -0.31 24.86
N VAL A 98 6.50 0.99 24.94
CA VAL A 98 5.96 1.92 23.93
C VAL A 98 6.96 1.99 22.78
N MET A 99 6.56 1.50 21.62
CA MET A 99 7.38 1.53 20.40
C MET A 99 7.30 2.90 19.71
N ILE A 100 6.09 3.44 19.61
CA ILE A 100 5.82 4.74 18.97
C ILE A 100 4.98 5.55 19.95
N ASP A 101 5.53 6.66 20.40
CA ASP A 101 4.88 7.50 21.42
C ASP A 101 3.80 8.42 20.83
N ASN A 102 3.96 8.81 19.57
CA ASN A 102 2.98 9.66 18.87
C ASN A 102 3.03 9.30 17.38
N LEU A 103 2.07 8.49 16.95
CA LEU A 103 2.05 8.00 15.57
C LEU A 103 1.92 9.13 14.55
N GLN A 104 1.20 10.21 14.90
CA GLN A 104 1.02 11.34 13.98
C GLN A 104 2.36 11.99 13.59
N GLU A 105 3.27 12.16 14.54
CA GLU A 105 4.58 12.76 14.26
C GLU A 105 5.38 11.95 13.24
N LEU A 106 5.32 10.61 13.36
CA LEU A 106 6.01 9.72 12.43
C LEU A 106 5.41 9.83 11.02
N LEU A 107 4.08 9.87 10.93
CA LEU A 107 3.37 10.01 9.64
C LEU A 107 3.66 11.36 8.98
N ASP A 108 3.72 12.42 9.75
CA ASP A 108 4.02 13.76 9.24
C ASP A 108 5.47 13.85 8.73
N GLN A 109 6.41 13.21 9.46
CA GLN A 109 7.80 13.12 9.01
C GLN A 109 7.90 12.36 7.68
N GLU A 110 7.27 11.19 7.58
CA GLU A 110 7.28 10.39 6.36
C GLU A 110 6.71 11.17 5.17
N LYS A 111 5.59 11.87 5.36
CA LYS A 111 4.99 12.72 4.32
C LYS A 111 5.95 13.84 3.87
N ALA A 112 6.66 14.45 4.83
CA ALA A 112 7.62 15.50 4.53
C ALA A 112 8.80 14.95 3.71
N GLU A 113 9.35 13.81 4.11
CA GLU A 113 10.44 13.13 3.42
C GLU A 113 10.05 12.74 1.98
N MET A 114 8.86 12.19 1.80
CA MET A 114 8.33 11.83 0.47
C MET A 114 8.20 13.08 -0.43
N LYS A 115 7.71 14.17 0.14
CA LYS A 115 7.54 15.44 -0.59
C LYS A 115 8.91 15.99 -1.03
N GLU A 116 9.87 16.00 -0.11
CA GLU A 116 11.24 16.46 -0.40
C GLU A 116 11.87 15.59 -1.51
N ASN A 117 11.73 14.28 -1.39
CA ASN A 117 12.24 13.34 -2.40
C ASN A 117 11.63 13.62 -3.79
N GLN A 118 10.31 13.83 -3.85
CA GLN A 118 9.61 14.11 -5.11
C GLN A 118 10.16 15.41 -5.76
N LEU A 119 10.40 16.44 -4.96
CA LEU A 119 10.97 17.70 -5.46
C LEU A 119 12.39 17.48 -5.99
N ARG A 120 13.21 16.70 -5.30
CA ARG A 120 14.57 16.37 -5.70
C ARG A 120 14.59 15.61 -7.03
N GLU A 121 13.73 14.59 -7.15
CA GLU A 121 13.61 13.79 -8.38
C GLU A 121 13.20 14.64 -9.58
N ARG A 122 12.25 15.54 -9.40
CA ARG A 122 11.83 16.49 -10.46
C ARG A 122 13.00 17.36 -10.92
N SER A 123 13.85 17.81 -9.99
CA SER A 123 14.96 18.69 -10.31
C SER A 123 16.12 17.92 -10.98
N THR A 124 16.40 16.70 -10.54
CA THR A 124 17.50 15.87 -11.07
C THR A 124 17.09 14.99 -12.25
N ARG A 125 15.80 14.78 -12.45
CA ARG A 125 15.22 13.83 -13.41
C ARG A 125 15.70 12.40 -13.18
N SER A 126 16.02 12.07 -11.92
CA SER A 126 16.47 10.74 -11.53
C SER A 126 15.52 10.11 -10.51
N PHE A 127 15.27 8.83 -10.66
CA PHE A 127 14.41 8.07 -9.73
C PHE A 127 15.24 7.63 -8.52
N ASN A 128 14.76 7.86 -7.32
CA ASN A 128 15.46 7.51 -6.08
C ASN A 128 15.02 6.11 -5.58
N PHE A 129 15.88 5.12 -5.78
CA PHE A 129 15.60 3.73 -5.35
C PHE A 129 15.63 3.53 -3.84
N GLY A 130 16.04 4.54 -3.07
CA GLY A 130 16.07 4.50 -1.60
C GLY A 130 14.90 5.20 -0.94
N ALA A 131 13.81 5.45 -1.67
CA ALA A 131 12.65 6.18 -1.17
C ALA A 131 11.35 5.48 -1.51
N TYR A 132 10.30 5.80 -0.75
CA TYR A 132 8.94 5.35 -1.08
C TYR A 132 8.31 6.28 -2.12
N HIS A 133 7.50 5.72 -3.00
CA HIS A 133 6.89 6.42 -4.13
C HIS A 133 5.40 6.13 -4.23
N ARG A 134 4.65 7.10 -4.74
CA ARG A 134 3.24 6.89 -5.09
C ARG A 134 3.13 6.01 -6.33
N LEU A 135 1.96 5.40 -6.51
CA LEU A 135 1.69 4.46 -7.62
C LEU A 135 2.05 5.06 -8.99
N GLU A 136 1.66 6.32 -9.22
CA GLU A 136 1.89 7.00 -10.50
C GLU A 136 3.38 7.16 -10.78
N THR A 137 4.18 7.42 -9.74
CA THR A 137 5.64 7.55 -9.85
C THR A 137 6.27 6.19 -10.20
N ILE A 138 5.82 5.11 -9.56
CA ILE A 138 6.29 3.74 -9.86
C ILE A 138 5.96 3.40 -11.32
N TYR A 139 4.74 3.68 -11.78
CA TYR A 139 4.31 3.36 -13.15
C TYR A 139 5.08 4.17 -14.19
N SER A 140 5.30 5.47 -13.92
CA SER A 140 6.12 6.33 -14.78
C SER A 140 7.58 5.85 -14.84
N TRP A 141 8.12 5.42 -13.69
CA TRP A 141 9.44 4.79 -13.62
C TRP A 141 9.48 3.51 -14.48
N MET A 142 8.48 2.65 -14.40
CA MET A 142 8.42 1.41 -15.22
C MET A 142 8.54 1.72 -16.71
N ASP A 143 7.86 2.78 -17.18
CA ASP A 143 7.92 3.17 -18.61
C ASP A 143 9.35 3.59 -19.00
N THR A 144 9.98 4.42 -18.19
CA THR A 144 11.35 4.87 -18.41
C THR A 144 12.33 3.69 -18.34
N PHE A 145 12.15 2.84 -17.33
CA PHE A 145 13.00 1.68 -17.06
C PHE A 145 12.97 0.68 -18.22
N VAL A 146 11.78 0.36 -18.73
CA VAL A 146 11.63 -0.53 -19.88
C VAL A 146 12.27 0.07 -21.13
N ALA A 147 12.12 1.38 -21.36
CA ALA A 147 12.76 2.05 -22.48
C ALA A 147 14.30 1.96 -22.40
N GLN A 148 14.85 2.08 -21.19
CA GLN A 148 16.30 2.00 -20.95
C GLN A 148 16.87 0.59 -21.08
N HIS A 149 16.03 -0.44 -20.78
CA HIS A 149 16.45 -1.85 -20.75
C HIS A 149 15.64 -2.72 -21.72
N SER A 150 15.27 -2.16 -22.88
CA SER A 150 14.33 -2.81 -23.83
C SER A 150 14.83 -4.13 -24.41
N ASN A 151 16.12 -4.41 -24.34
CA ASN A 151 16.70 -5.69 -24.75
C ASN A 151 16.50 -6.82 -23.75
N LEU A 152 16.11 -6.49 -22.51
CA LEU A 152 15.97 -7.45 -21.42
C LEU A 152 14.58 -7.39 -20.75
N VAL A 153 13.98 -6.21 -20.70
CA VAL A 153 12.78 -5.97 -19.88
C VAL A 153 11.60 -5.55 -20.76
N THR A 154 10.44 -6.15 -20.51
CA THR A 154 9.17 -5.81 -21.15
C THR A 154 8.13 -5.52 -20.06
N LYS A 155 7.32 -4.46 -20.25
CA LYS A 155 6.17 -4.19 -19.39
C LYS A 155 4.92 -4.84 -19.99
N LEU A 156 4.24 -5.68 -19.20
CA LEU A 156 3.01 -6.36 -19.60
C LEU A 156 1.84 -5.75 -18.83
N ASP A 157 0.77 -5.45 -19.54
CA ASP A 157 -0.52 -5.08 -18.92
C ASP A 157 -1.31 -6.38 -18.74
N ILE A 158 -1.56 -6.76 -17.48
CA ILE A 158 -2.25 -8.01 -17.13
C ILE A 158 -3.72 -7.79 -16.74
N GLY A 159 -4.20 -6.55 -16.87
CA GLY A 159 -5.60 -6.23 -16.59
C GLY A 159 -5.77 -5.04 -15.64
N ARG A 160 -6.92 -5.04 -14.96
CA ARG A 160 -7.32 -3.91 -14.12
C ARG A 160 -7.73 -4.39 -12.73
N SER A 161 -7.46 -3.54 -11.75
CA SER A 161 -7.94 -3.72 -10.39
C SER A 161 -9.45 -3.43 -10.28
N TYR A 162 -10.01 -3.57 -9.10
CA TYR A 162 -11.41 -3.25 -8.80
C TYR A 162 -11.75 -1.78 -9.11
N GLU A 163 -10.84 -0.86 -8.79
CA GLU A 163 -11.01 0.58 -9.06
C GLU A 163 -10.48 0.97 -10.47
N ASN A 164 -10.35 0.00 -11.36
CA ASN A 164 -9.97 0.19 -12.77
C ASN A 164 -8.54 0.70 -12.97
N ARG A 165 -7.63 0.50 -12.00
CA ARG A 165 -6.21 0.84 -12.15
C ARG A 165 -5.49 -0.25 -12.94
N PRO A 166 -4.59 0.10 -13.86
CA PRO A 166 -3.85 -0.92 -14.60
C PRO A 166 -2.93 -1.72 -13.66
N MET A 167 -2.76 -3.00 -13.98
CA MET A 167 -1.86 -3.90 -13.26
C MET A 167 -0.72 -4.27 -14.20
N TYR A 168 0.50 -3.87 -13.84
CA TYR A 168 1.67 -4.01 -14.70
C TYR A 168 2.68 -4.99 -14.13
N VAL A 169 3.18 -5.87 -15.00
CA VAL A 169 4.25 -6.83 -14.69
C VAL A 169 5.48 -6.47 -15.50
N LEU A 170 6.64 -6.45 -14.86
CA LEU A 170 7.93 -6.42 -15.54
C LEU A 170 8.36 -7.85 -15.83
N LYS A 171 8.55 -8.16 -17.11
CA LYS A 171 9.11 -9.45 -17.55
C LYS A 171 10.56 -9.24 -17.94
N PHE A 172 11.46 -9.98 -17.30
CA PHE A 172 12.88 -10.08 -17.64
C PHE A 172 13.09 -11.35 -18.43
N SER A 173 13.62 -11.23 -19.64
CA SER A 173 13.80 -12.36 -20.56
C SER A 173 14.90 -12.07 -21.57
N THR A 174 15.75 -13.06 -21.81
CA THR A 174 16.75 -13.01 -22.88
C THR A 174 16.24 -13.64 -24.19
N GLY A 175 14.91 -13.90 -24.26
CA GLY A 175 14.29 -14.50 -25.43
C GLY A 175 14.26 -16.02 -25.36
N GLY A 176 13.67 -16.61 -26.39
CA GLY A 176 13.48 -18.07 -26.47
C GLY A 176 12.02 -18.47 -26.22
N THR A 177 11.72 -19.75 -26.37
CA THR A 177 10.36 -20.30 -26.23
C THR A 177 10.35 -21.38 -25.14
N LYS A 178 9.21 -21.51 -24.44
CA LYS A 178 8.98 -22.54 -23.41
C LYS A 178 10.06 -22.53 -22.32
N ARG A 179 10.46 -21.33 -21.89
CA ARG A 179 11.46 -21.18 -20.84
C ARG A 179 10.81 -21.39 -19.47
N PRO A 180 11.53 -22.00 -18.51
CA PRO A 180 11.09 -21.93 -17.11
C PRO A 180 10.88 -20.47 -16.69
N ALA A 181 10.02 -20.24 -15.73
CA ALA A 181 9.76 -18.88 -15.28
C ALA A 181 9.47 -18.86 -13.79
N ILE A 182 9.89 -17.78 -13.14
CA ILE A 182 9.51 -17.47 -11.77
C ILE A 182 8.58 -16.26 -11.79
N TRP A 183 7.58 -16.30 -10.94
CA TRP A 183 6.64 -15.20 -10.72
C TRP A 183 6.83 -14.66 -9.30
N ILE A 184 6.96 -13.35 -9.17
CA ILE A 184 7.16 -12.65 -7.90
C ILE A 184 6.07 -11.60 -7.73
N ASP A 185 5.23 -11.76 -6.70
CA ASP A 185 4.23 -10.77 -6.31
C ASP A 185 4.80 -9.91 -5.19
N LEU A 186 4.59 -8.61 -5.30
CA LEU A 186 5.02 -7.64 -4.29
C LEU A 186 3.86 -6.68 -3.99
N GLY A 187 3.76 -6.23 -2.76
CA GLY A 187 2.76 -5.24 -2.37
C GLY A 187 1.32 -5.75 -2.35
N ILE A 188 1.13 -7.05 -2.08
CA ILE A 188 -0.22 -7.60 -1.90
C ILE A 188 -0.87 -7.00 -0.63
N HIS A 189 -0.10 -6.86 0.45
CA HIS A 189 -0.48 -6.08 1.61
C HIS A 189 -0.02 -4.64 1.37
N SER A 190 -0.94 -3.82 0.96
CA SER A 190 -0.67 -2.49 0.38
C SER A 190 0.05 -1.52 1.31
N ARG A 191 -0.08 -1.69 2.64
CA ARG A 191 0.57 -0.81 3.63
C ARG A 191 2.03 -1.19 3.91
N GLU A 192 2.48 -2.33 3.40
CA GLU A 192 3.88 -2.78 3.53
C GLU A 192 4.71 -2.18 2.39
N TRP A 193 4.92 -0.86 2.44
CA TRP A 193 5.56 -0.09 1.35
C TRP A 193 6.97 -0.60 1.01
N VAL A 194 7.65 -1.22 1.99
CA VAL A 194 8.96 -1.83 1.79
C VAL A 194 8.91 -2.93 0.72
N SER A 195 7.77 -3.60 0.56
CA SER A 195 7.59 -4.65 -0.44
C SER A 195 7.69 -4.08 -1.86
N GLN A 196 6.93 -3.02 -2.15
CA GLN A 196 6.97 -2.35 -3.45
C GLN A 196 8.34 -1.71 -3.71
N ALA A 197 8.92 -1.06 -2.68
CA ALA A 197 10.25 -0.43 -2.78
C ALA A 197 11.33 -1.49 -3.09
N THR A 198 11.28 -2.65 -2.41
CA THR A 198 12.17 -3.79 -2.67
C THR A 198 12.00 -4.28 -4.12
N GLY A 199 10.76 -4.35 -4.60
CA GLY A 199 10.47 -4.76 -5.98
C GLY A 199 11.11 -3.83 -7.01
N VAL A 200 10.97 -2.52 -6.80
CA VAL A 200 11.57 -1.49 -7.68
C VAL A 200 13.10 -1.61 -7.65
N TRP A 201 13.68 -1.69 -6.45
CA TRP A 201 15.13 -1.81 -6.26
C TRP A 201 15.67 -3.10 -6.90
N THR A 202 14.98 -4.23 -6.68
CA THR A 202 15.36 -5.54 -7.22
C THR A 202 15.27 -5.54 -8.75
N ALA A 203 14.21 -4.98 -9.32
CA ALA A 203 14.06 -4.86 -10.77
C ALA A 203 15.21 -4.07 -11.38
N ASN A 204 15.57 -2.95 -10.76
CA ASN A 204 16.72 -2.16 -11.20
C ASN A 204 18.02 -2.96 -11.11
N LYS A 205 18.24 -3.64 -9.98
CA LYS A 205 19.46 -4.45 -9.77
C LYS A 205 19.56 -5.58 -10.81
N ILE A 206 18.47 -6.27 -11.11
CA ILE A 206 18.44 -7.32 -12.15
C ILE A 206 18.89 -6.75 -13.49
N ALA A 207 18.36 -5.59 -13.90
CA ALA A 207 18.68 -5.00 -15.20
C ALA A 207 20.11 -4.45 -15.27
N THR A 208 20.62 -3.87 -14.17
CA THR A 208 21.97 -3.29 -14.14
C THR A 208 23.06 -4.35 -14.01
N ASP A 209 22.79 -5.44 -13.32
CA ASP A 209 23.78 -6.48 -13.05
C ASP A 209 23.83 -7.55 -14.16
N TYR A 210 22.79 -7.64 -14.98
CA TYR A 210 22.80 -8.57 -16.13
C TYR A 210 23.97 -8.25 -17.06
N GLY A 211 24.76 -9.27 -17.35
CA GLY A 211 25.99 -9.14 -18.17
C GLY A 211 27.24 -8.87 -17.34
N THR A 212 27.12 -8.47 -16.07
CA THR A 212 28.25 -8.20 -15.18
C THR A 212 28.32 -9.21 -14.03
N ASP A 213 27.18 -9.57 -13.45
CA ASP A 213 27.11 -10.65 -12.46
C ASP A 213 26.90 -11.98 -13.19
N ALA A 214 27.86 -12.89 -13.05
CA ALA A 214 27.87 -14.18 -13.77
C ALA A 214 26.69 -15.09 -13.35
N SER A 215 26.33 -15.09 -12.06
CA SER A 215 25.26 -15.92 -11.53
C SER A 215 23.87 -15.46 -12.04
N LEU A 216 23.62 -14.17 -11.94
CA LEU A 216 22.39 -13.57 -12.45
C LEU A 216 22.27 -13.71 -13.97
N THR A 217 23.37 -13.50 -14.69
CA THR A 217 23.42 -13.64 -16.15
C THR A 217 23.09 -15.09 -16.55
N SER A 218 23.69 -16.07 -15.88
CA SER A 218 23.41 -17.51 -16.10
C SER A 218 21.92 -17.81 -15.83
N LEU A 219 21.39 -17.29 -14.73
CA LEU A 219 19.97 -17.49 -14.37
C LEU A 219 19.06 -16.95 -15.46
N LEU A 220 19.24 -15.71 -15.89
CA LEU A 220 18.39 -15.06 -16.90
C LEU A 220 18.57 -15.68 -18.29
N ASN A 221 19.71 -16.31 -18.57
CA ASN A 221 19.90 -17.04 -19.83
C ASN A 221 19.13 -18.37 -19.83
N THR A 222 18.70 -18.87 -18.68
CA THR A 222 17.95 -20.15 -18.58
C THR A 222 16.47 -19.96 -18.28
N MET A 223 16.05 -18.87 -17.63
CA MET A 223 14.66 -18.68 -17.22
C MET A 223 14.22 -17.22 -17.33
N ASP A 224 12.92 -17.03 -17.33
CA ASP A 224 12.30 -15.70 -17.31
C ASP A 224 11.91 -15.33 -15.87
N ILE A 225 11.93 -14.05 -15.55
CA ILE A 225 11.44 -13.53 -14.26
C ILE A 225 10.28 -12.57 -14.55
N TYR A 226 9.16 -12.77 -13.86
CA TYR A 226 7.98 -11.91 -13.91
C TYR A 226 7.80 -11.26 -12.54
N MET A 227 7.78 -9.93 -12.50
CA MET A 227 7.62 -9.17 -11.24
C MET A 227 6.37 -8.30 -11.30
N LEU A 228 5.38 -8.60 -10.49
CA LEU A 228 4.20 -7.76 -10.24
C LEU A 228 4.53 -6.87 -9.02
N ILE A 229 5.06 -5.67 -9.27
CA ILE A 229 5.62 -4.80 -8.21
C ILE A 229 4.52 -4.25 -7.30
N VAL A 230 3.32 -3.99 -7.84
CA VAL A 230 2.19 -3.51 -7.04
C VAL A 230 0.98 -4.41 -7.30
N ALA A 231 0.88 -5.50 -6.53
CA ALA A 231 -0.20 -6.48 -6.67
C ALA A 231 -1.56 -5.93 -6.22
N ASN A 232 -1.55 -4.96 -5.29
CA ASN A 232 -2.78 -4.32 -4.80
C ASN A 232 -2.70 -2.80 -5.01
N PRO A 233 -2.90 -2.32 -6.26
CA PRO A 233 -2.76 -0.89 -6.54
C PRO A 233 -3.85 -0.03 -5.87
N ASP A 234 -5.06 -0.58 -5.67
CA ASP A 234 -6.15 0.16 -5.01
C ASP A 234 -5.82 0.41 -3.54
N GLY A 235 -5.45 -0.63 -2.83
CA GLY A 235 -5.01 -0.51 -1.45
C GLY A 235 -3.79 0.40 -1.33
N TYR A 236 -2.84 0.29 -2.27
CA TYR A 236 -1.62 1.12 -2.25
C TYR A 236 -1.95 2.61 -2.37
N VAL A 237 -2.85 2.98 -3.26
CA VAL A 237 -3.31 4.39 -3.39
C VAL A 237 -3.99 4.85 -2.09
N VAL A 238 -4.82 3.99 -1.51
CA VAL A 238 -5.52 4.32 -0.24
C VAL A 238 -4.51 4.60 0.88
N THR A 239 -3.43 3.82 0.98
CA THR A 239 -2.42 4.05 2.03
C THR A 239 -1.68 5.37 1.87
N HIS A 240 -1.56 5.87 0.66
CA HIS A 240 -0.91 7.17 0.39
C HIS A 240 -1.87 8.37 0.49
N THR A 241 -3.19 8.12 0.45
CA THR A 241 -4.19 9.21 0.47
C THR A 241 -4.92 9.30 1.81
N ASN A 242 -5.04 8.21 2.51
CA ASN A 242 -5.78 8.14 3.77
C ASN A 242 -4.89 7.50 4.85
N UNK A 243 -4.45 8.26 5.49
CA UNK A 243 -3.58 7.86 6.55
C UNK A 243 -4.23 6.95 7.55
N UNK A 244 -5.41 6.94 7.41
CA UNK A 244 -6.14 6.06 8.16
C UNK A 244 -6.46 4.77 7.55
N UNK A 245 -5.90 4.66 6.75
CA UNK A 245 -6.11 3.49 6.08
C UNK A 245 -5.39 2.29 6.57
N UNK A 246 -4.98 2.58 7.51
CA UNK A 246 -4.31 1.54 8.14
C UNK A 246 -5.27 0.50 8.65
N UNK A 247 -6.23 0.82 8.96
CA UNK A 247 -7.09 -0.09 9.53
C UNK A 247 -7.98 -0.83 8.57
N UNK A 248 -8.13 -0.47 7.68
CA UNK A 248 -9.04 -1.07 6.80
C UNK A 248 -8.44 -1.98 5.75
N UNK A 249 -7.43 -2.17 5.96
CA UNK A 249 -6.75 -2.95 5.03
C UNK A 249 -6.90 -4.47 5.11
N UNK A 250 -7.45 -4.80 5.91
CA UNK A 250 -7.66 -6.17 6.03
C UNK A 250 -8.65 -6.73 5.04
N UNK A 251 -9.31 -6.07 4.66
CA UNK A 251 -10.25 -6.44 3.69
C UNK A 251 -9.70 -6.59 2.29
N UNK A 252 -8.80 -6.08 2.11
CA UNK A 252 -8.22 -6.18 0.84
C UNK A 252 -7.41 -7.42 0.59
N UNK A 253 -7.11 -7.95 1.44
CA UNK A 253 -6.36 -9.12 1.29
C UNK A 253 -7.12 -10.29 0.71
N UNK A 254 -8.17 -10.26 0.94
CA UNK A 254 -8.96 -11.30 0.38
C UNK A 254 -9.19 -11.14 -1.11
N UNK A 255 -9.22 -10.16 -1.44
CA UNK A 255 -9.39 -9.92 -2.82
C UNK A 255 -8.14 -10.09 -3.62
N UNK A 256 -7.24 -9.87 -3.12
CA UNK A 256 -6.02 -10.02 -3.76
C UNK A 256 -5.57 -11.47 -3.90
N UNK A 257 -5.90 -12.13 -3.15
CA UNK A 257 -5.58 -13.48 -3.26
C UNK A 257 -6.31 -14.16 -4.40
N UNK A 258 -7.26 -13.73 -4.52
CA UNK A 258 -7.99 -14.22 -5.63
C UNK A 258 -7.45 -13.73 -6.96
N UNK A 259 -7.05 -12.73 -6.95
CA UNK A 259 -6.45 -12.22 -8.11
C UNK A 259 -5.09 -12.79 -8.42
N UNK A 260 -4.46 -12.98 -7.56
CA UNK A 260 -3.23 -13.58 -7.74
C UNK A 260 -3.32 -15.04 -8.16
N UNK A 261 -4.19 -15.55 -7.71
CA UNK A 261 -4.39 -16.86 -8.14
C UNK A 261 -4.90 -16.92 -9.55
N UNK A 262 -5.54 -16.10 -9.72
CA UNK A 262 -6.02 -16.01 -11.05
C UNK A 262 -4.98 -15.57 -12.04
N UNK A 263 -4.27 -14.87 -11.65
CA UNK A 263 -3.21 -14.47 -12.48
C UNK A 263 -2.20 -15.56 -12.71
N UNK A 264 -2.06 -16.15 -11.83
CA UNK A 264 -1.21 -17.24 -11.99
C UNK A 264 -1.79 -18.32 -12.82
N UNK A 265 -2.82 -18.40 -12.69
CA UNK A 265 -3.48 -19.32 -13.50
C UNK A 265 -3.61 -18.89 -14.94
N UNK A 266 -3.66 -17.86 -14.95
CA UNK A 266 -3.67 -17.33 -16.26
C UNK A 266 -2.33 -17.29 -16.94
N UNK A 267 -1.64 -17.27 -16.28
CA UNK A 267 -0.36 -17.36 -16.80
C UNK A 267 0.00 -18.75 -17.20
N GLN A 268 -0.32 -19.70 -16.66
CA GLN A 268 -0.11 -21.10 -17.03
C GLN A 268 -0.88 -21.52 -18.29
N LYS A 269 -2.01 -21.03 -18.51
CA LYS A 269 -2.84 -21.41 -19.65
C LYS A 269 -2.43 -20.79 -20.99
N ARG A 270 -1.56 -19.83 -21.00
CA ARG A 270 -1.09 -19.16 -22.21
C ARG A 270 0.30 -19.65 -22.72
N HIS A 271 0.81 -20.71 -22.12
CA HIS A 271 2.02 -21.41 -22.55
C HIS A 271 1.67 -22.84 -22.96
#